data_bfa03ed4e3eaa7865e509c786cf6031e
#
_entry.id   bfa03ed4e3eaa7865e509c786cf6031e
#
_cell.length_a   1.000
_cell.length_b   1.000
_cell.length_c   1.000
_cell.angle_alpha   90.00
_cell.angle_beta   90.00
_cell.angle_gamma   90.00
#
_symmetry.space_group_name_H-M   'P 1'
#
loop_
_entity.id
_entity.type
_entity.pdbx_description
1 polymer ?
#
loop_
_entity_poly.entity_id
_entity_poly.type
_entity_poly.pdbx_seq_one_letter_code
_entity_poly.pdbx_strand_id
1 'polypeptide(L)'
;MNKYVKESIFKVLMVISVFIVIAYLVMIVGINVVKGGIVLIKNPAVVVTAPGPKYLLGGEGGILHAILGSILMVVPSTCISCAASYLIALFLQVDYIKNKLSNKLRVVFDVLWGIPSIIYGIFILNILIITNRRGSLGAGIITLALLQMPVIVRYMDEALNSVPNGIRESAYSLGATRLETAIAATKYALPGIIAGILMGMGRAMGDAASVIFTSGAGNSMPKGLSKSAASLPVLIFQQANSFYPSVREHAYAASFVLIFI
;
A
#
# COMPACT_ATOMS: atom_id res chain seq x y z
N MET A 1 47.37 3.82 -4.68
CA MET A 1 46.31 4.23 -5.59
C MET A 1 45.92 5.67 -5.27
N ASN A 2 46.04 6.57 -6.24
CA ASN A 2 45.85 8.01 -6.05
C ASN A 2 44.39 8.27 -5.56
N LYS A 3 44.21 9.18 -4.60
CA LYS A 3 42.90 9.53 -3.97
C LYS A 3 41.82 9.84 -5.05
N TYR A 4 42.21 10.59 -6.07
CA TYR A 4 41.35 10.95 -7.19
C TYR A 4 40.92 9.74 -8.07
N VAL A 5 41.79 8.73 -8.23
CA VAL A 5 41.43 7.52 -8.97
C VAL A 5 40.40 6.69 -8.21
N LYS A 6 40.54 6.58 -6.89
CA LYS A 6 39.53 5.92 -6.04
C LYS A 6 38.17 6.62 -6.14
N GLU A 7 38.16 7.93 -6.01
CA GLU A 7 36.95 8.75 -6.11
C GLU A 7 36.25 8.59 -7.47
N SER A 8 37.03 8.62 -8.57
CA SER A 8 36.47 8.39 -9.91
C SER A 8 35.89 6.99 -10.07
N ILE A 9 36.53 5.94 -9.55
CA ILE A 9 36.02 4.58 -9.59
C ILE A 9 34.69 4.48 -8.82
N PHE A 10 34.61 5.04 -7.59
CA PHE A 10 33.37 5.04 -6.81
C PHE A 10 32.26 5.81 -7.52
N LYS A 11 32.56 6.95 -8.13
CA LYS A 11 31.58 7.72 -8.91
C LYS A 11 31.03 6.91 -10.08
N VAL A 12 31.87 6.21 -10.83
CA VAL A 12 31.46 5.35 -11.95
C VAL A 12 30.57 4.20 -11.42
N LEU A 13 30.96 3.54 -10.32
CA LEU A 13 30.16 2.48 -9.71
C LEU A 13 28.77 2.97 -9.26
N MET A 14 28.69 4.16 -8.63
CA MET A 14 27.42 4.77 -8.25
C MET A 14 26.52 5.02 -9.47
N VAL A 15 27.06 5.61 -10.54
CA VAL A 15 26.31 5.85 -11.79
C VAL A 15 25.82 4.56 -12.41
N ILE A 16 26.68 3.53 -12.50
CA ILE A 16 26.30 2.21 -13.04
C ILE A 16 25.18 1.59 -12.19
N SER A 17 25.27 1.66 -10.86
CA SER A 17 24.24 1.11 -9.97
C SER A 17 22.88 1.78 -10.17
N VAL A 18 22.85 3.11 -10.28
CA VAL A 18 21.62 3.87 -10.57
C VAL A 18 21.06 3.48 -11.94
N PHE A 19 21.92 3.40 -12.96
CA PHE A 19 21.49 3.01 -14.31
C PHE A 19 20.88 1.61 -14.34
N ILE A 20 21.48 0.62 -13.67
CA ILE A 20 20.97 -0.73 -13.56
C ILE A 20 19.57 -0.75 -12.94
N VAL A 21 19.37 -0.05 -11.80
CA VAL A 21 18.07 0.01 -11.11
C VAL A 21 17.00 0.62 -12.02
N ILE A 22 17.32 1.75 -12.66
CA ILE A 22 16.39 2.42 -13.58
C ILE A 22 16.06 1.52 -14.77
N ALA A 23 17.05 0.85 -15.37
CA ALA A 23 16.86 -0.04 -16.51
C ALA A 23 15.92 -1.21 -16.16
N TYR A 24 16.10 -1.86 -15.00
CA TYR A 24 15.19 -2.91 -14.53
C TYR A 24 13.77 -2.40 -14.29
N LEU A 25 13.62 -1.23 -13.67
CA LEU A 25 12.31 -0.63 -13.43
C LEU A 25 11.58 -0.34 -14.76
N VAL A 26 12.27 0.30 -15.71
CA VAL A 26 11.71 0.59 -17.04
C VAL A 26 11.37 -0.70 -17.78
N MET A 27 12.20 -1.74 -17.68
CA MET A 27 11.93 -3.03 -18.30
C MET A 27 10.69 -3.71 -17.72
N ILE A 28 10.56 -3.75 -16.39
CA ILE A 28 9.40 -4.37 -15.72
C ILE A 28 8.11 -3.62 -16.08
N VAL A 29 8.09 -2.30 -15.93
CA VAL A 29 6.93 -1.47 -16.27
C VAL A 29 6.63 -1.58 -17.77
N GLY A 30 7.64 -1.45 -18.63
CA GLY A 30 7.49 -1.50 -20.08
C GLY A 30 6.90 -2.81 -20.57
N ILE A 31 7.39 -3.96 -20.10
CA ILE A 31 6.84 -5.27 -20.48
C ILE A 31 5.35 -5.38 -20.08
N ASN A 32 5.00 -4.98 -18.87
CA ASN A 32 3.61 -5.07 -18.40
C ASN A 32 2.68 -4.08 -19.12
N VAL A 33 3.14 -2.87 -19.41
CA VAL A 33 2.39 -1.87 -20.17
C VAL A 33 2.19 -2.34 -21.63
N VAL A 34 3.22 -2.84 -22.29
CA VAL A 34 3.09 -3.31 -23.67
C VAL A 34 2.20 -4.54 -23.76
N LYS A 35 2.48 -5.59 -22.98
CA LYS A 35 1.69 -6.83 -23.03
C LYS A 35 0.25 -6.62 -22.56
N GLY A 36 0.05 -5.90 -21.46
CA GLY A 36 -1.27 -5.57 -20.94
C GLY A 36 -2.05 -4.67 -21.90
N GLY A 37 -1.41 -3.66 -22.47
CA GLY A 37 -2.01 -2.79 -23.49
C GLY A 37 -2.46 -3.55 -24.74
N ILE A 38 -1.67 -4.51 -25.25
CA ILE A 38 -2.08 -5.36 -26.37
C ILE A 38 -3.33 -6.16 -26.02
N VAL A 39 -3.42 -6.72 -24.81
CA VAL A 39 -4.60 -7.48 -24.38
C VAL A 39 -5.83 -6.57 -24.32
N LEU A 40 -5.71 -5.36 -23.77
CA LEU A 40 -6.80 -4.41 -23.66
C LEU A 40 -7.27 -3.88 -25.01
N ILE A 41 -6.36 -3.71 -25.98
CA ILE A 41 -6.73 -3.30 -27.34
C ILE A 41 -7.50 -4.44 -28.04
N LYS A 42 -7.08 -5.70 -27.88
CA LYS A 42 -7.74 -6.87 -28.46
C LYS A 42 -9.08 -7.18 -27.84
N ASN A 43 -9.20 -7.05 -26.52
CA ASN A 43 -10.40 -7.34 -25.77
C ASN A 43 -10.61 -6.35 -24.62
N PRO A 44 -11.15 -5.14 -24.89
CA PRO A 44 -11.39 -4.14 -23.86
C PRO A 44 -12.44 -4.56 -22.84
N ALA A 45 -13.31 -5.52 -23.19
CA ALA A 45 -14.32 -6.05 -22.29
C ALA A 45 -13.74 -6.78 -21.06
N VAL A 46 -12.50 -7.23 -21.11
CA VAL A 46 -11.80 -7.89 -19.98
C VAL A 46 -11.85 -7.05 -18.69
N VAL A 47 -11.79 -5.72 -18.78
CA VAL A 47 -11.81 -4.83 -17.60
C VAL A 47 -13.20 -4.75 -16.96
N VAL A 48 -14.26 -4.86 -17.73
CA VAL A 48 -15.65 -4.65 -17.28
C VAL A 48 -16.44 -5.93 -17.12
N THR A 49 -15.88 -7.09 -17.51
CA THR A 49 -16.57 -8.37 -17.38
C THR A 49 -16.22 -9.07 -16.06
N ALA A 50 -17.23 -9.75 -15.49
CA ALA A 50 -17.04 -10.61 -14.33
C ALA A 50 -16.41 -11.96 -14.75
N PRO A 51 -15.74 -12.69 -13.82
CA PRO A 51 -15.22 -14.03 -14.11
C PRO A 51 -16.37 -14.99 -14.42
N GLY A 52 -16.22 -15.75 -15.50
CA GLY A 52 -17.18 -16.75 -15.94
C GLY A 52 -16.91 -18.16 -15.39
N PRO A 53 -17.71 -19.16 -15.78
CA PRO A 53 -17.46 -20.56 -15.49
C PRO A 53 -16.10 -21.01 -16.06
N LYS A 54 -15.34 -21.80 -15.29
CA LYS A 54 -13.99 -22.27 -15.68
C LYS A 54 -12.96 -21.17 -15.95
N TYR A 55 -13.15 -19.97 -15.36
CA TYR A 55 -12.27 -18.81 -15.49
C TYR A 55 -10.76 -19.16 -15.33
N LEU A 56 -10.39 -19.96 -14.32
CA LEU A 56 -9.01 -20.39 -14.08
C LEU A 56 -8.51 -21.49 -15.05
N LEU A 57 -9.38 -22.06 -15.85
CA LEU A 57 -9.08 -23.11 -16.84
C LEU A 57 -9.11 -22.55 -18.28
N GLY A 58 -9.03 -21.23 -18.42
CA GLY A 58 -9.04 -20.58 -19.74
C GLY A 58 -10.45 -20.29 -20.28
N GLY A 59 -11.48 -20.40 -19.45
CA GLY A 59 -12.85 -20.03 -19.81
C GLY A 59 -13.04 -18.51 -19.92
N GLU A 60 -14.21 -18.09 -20.39
CA GLU A 60 -14.56 -16.68 -20.56
C GLU A 60 -14.63 -15.92 -19.24
N GLY A 61 -14.41 -14.60 -19.32
CA GLY A 61 -14.52 -13.69 -18.18
C GLY A 61 -13.44 -12.62 -18.17
N GLY A 62 -13.49 -11.76 -17.16
CA GLY A 62 -12.55 -10.64 -17.03
C GLY A 62 -12.11 -10.40 -15.57
N ILE A 63 -11.48 -9.26 -15.36
CA ILE A 63 -10.79 -8.90 -14.11
C ILE A 63 -11.61 -7.94 -13.24
N LEU A 64 -12.85 -7.60 -13.59
CA LEU A 64 -13.67 -6.63 -12.86
C LEU A 64 -13.78 -6.94 -11.36
N HIS A 65 -13.93 -8.21 -11.00
CA HIS A 65 -14.02 -8.65 -9.60
C HIS A 65 -12.78 -8.28 -8.79
N ALA A 66 -11.59 -8.36 -9.40
CA ALA A 66 -10.33 -8.02 -8.75
C ALA A 66 -10.11 -6.50 -8.67
N ILE A 67 -10.55 -5.75 -9.68
CA ILE A 67 -10.55 -4.27 -9.65
C ILE A 67 -11.42 -3.79 -8.50
N LEU A 68 -12.68 -4.22 -8.46
CA LEU A 68 -13.61 -3.85 -7.38
C LEU A 68 -13.12 -4.33 -6.02
N GLY A 69 -12.58 -5.55 -5.94
CA GLY A 69 -12.02 -6.08 -4.72
C GLY A 69 -10.83 -5.27 -4.20
N SER A 70 -9.91 -4.81 -5.07
CA SER A 70 -8.83 -3.92 -4.69
C SER A 70 -9.34 -2.60 -4.13
N ILE A 71 -10.26 -1.93 -4.83
CA ILE A 71 -10.82 -0.65 -4.39
C ILE A 71 -11.56 -0.81 -3.06
N LEU A 72 -12.42 -1.84 -2.94
CA LEU A 72 -13.20 -2.11 -1.74
C LEU A 72 -12.35 -2.56 -0.54
N MET A 73 -11.13 -3.04 -0.76
CA MET A 73 -10.17 -3.32 0.32
C MET A 73 -9.33 -2.10 0.68
N VAL A 74 -8.77 -1.42 -0.32
CA VAL A 74 -7.79 -0.35 -0.09
C VAL A 74 -8.43 0.92 0.44
N VAL A 75 -9.56 1.36 -0.11
CA VAL A 75 -10.18 2.62 0.33
C VAL A 75 -10.61 2.57 1.79
N PRO A 76 -11.39 1.59 2.26
CA PRO A 76 -11.77 1.52 3.67
C PRO A 76 -10.58 1.29 4.62
N SER A 77 -9.60 0.46 4.21
CA SER A 77 -8.40 0.23 5.02
C SER A 77 -7.58 1.51 5.18
N THR A 78 -7.47 2.32 4.12
CA THR A 78 -6.79 3.62 4.18
C THR A 78 -7.54 4.60 5.08
N CYS A 79 -8.87 4.65 5.04
CA CYS A 79 -9.66 5.49 5.94
C CYS A 79 -9.42 5.12 7.41
N ILE A 80 -9.45 3.81 7.74
CA ILE A 80 -9.19 3.30 9.09
C ILE A 80 -7.77 3.66 9.53
N SER A 81 -6.79 3.36 8.70
CA SER A 81 -5.37 3.65 9.00
C SER A 81 -5.10 5.14 9.13
N CYS A 82 -5.69 5.97 8.28
CA CYS A 82 -5.54 7.42 8.32
C CYS A 82 -6.06 7.99 9.65
N ALA A 83 -7.27 7.61 10.06
CA ALA A 83 -7.86 8.05 11.31
C ALA A 83 -7.01 7.66 12.53
N ALA A 84 -6.60 6.40 12.61
CA ALA A 84 -5.75 5.91 13.70
C ALA A 84 -4.36 6.57 13.67
N SER A 85 -3.73 6.65 12.50
CA SER A 85 -2.39 7.22 12.32
C SER A 85 -2.34 8.70 12.67
N TYR A 86 -3.39 9.46 12.33
CA TYR A 86 -3.48 10.88 12.67
C TYR A 86 -3.51 11.11 14.17
N LEU A 87 -4.34 10.36 14.91
CA LEU A 87 -4.39 10.43 16.37
C LEU A 87 -3.05 10.05 17.00
N ILE A 88 -2.40 9.00 16.51
CA ILE A 88 -1.09 8.58 16.97
C ILE A 88 -0.04 9.66 16.69
N ALA A 89 -0.01 10.20 15.47
CA ALA A 89 0.97 11.22 15.09
C ALA A 89 0.82 12.51 15.91
N LEU A 90 -0.42 12.94 16.22
CA LEU A 90 -0.66 14.05 17.14
C LEU A 90 -0.17 13.73 18.54
N PHE A 91 -0.43 12.53 19.06
CA PHE A 91 0.01 12.11 20.38
C PHE A 91 1.55 12.09 20.49
N LEU A 92 2.26 11.78 19.42
CA LEU A 92 3.72 11.76 19.39
C LEU A 92 4.37 13.16 19.44
N GLN A 93 3.60 14.24 19.29
CA GLN A 93 4.13 15.60 19.31
C GLN A 93 4.52 16.03 20.74
N VAL A 94 5.47 16.96 20.81
CA VAL A 94 6.01 17.49 22.07
C VAL A 94 4.96 18.12 23.00
N ASP A 95 3.85 18.56 22.43
CA ASP A 95 2.73 19.17 23.15
C ASP A 95 1.99 18.16 24.06
N TYR A 96 2.04 16.87 23.73
CA TYR A 96 1.30 15.82 24.43
C TYR A 96 2.17 14.85 25.21
N ILE A 97 3.35 14.49 24.70
CA ILE A 97 4.19 13.45 25.30
C ILE A 97 5.64 13.93 25.47
N LYS A 98 6.31 13.45 26.51
CA LYS A 98 7.75 13.72 26.72
C LYS A 98 8.60 13.12 25.61
N ASN A 99 9.59 13.84 25.10
CA ASN A 99 10.47 13.42 24.01
C ASN A 99 11.04 12.01 24.18
N LYS A 100 11.41 11.60 25.41
CA LYS A 100 11.98 10.26 25.66
C LYS A 100 10.99 9.14 25.33
N LEU A 101 9.72 9.30 25.64
CA LEU A 101 8.68 8.28 25.35
C LEU A 101 8.24 8.35 23.90
N SER A 102 8.09 9.57 23.34
CA SER A 102 7.82 9.78 21.91
C SER A 102 8.85 9.06 21.04
N ASN A 103 10.16 9.24 21.33
CA ASN A 103 11.23 8.59 20.57
C ASN A 103 11.17 7.06 20.64
N LYS A 104 10.82 6.49 21.81
CA LYS A 104 10.64 5.04 21.93
C LYS A 104 9.49 4.53 21.07
N LEU A 105 8.36 5.24 21.05
CA LEU A 105 7.21 4.88 20.23
C LEU A 105 7.51 5.01 18.73
N ARG A 106 8.27 6.04 18.31
CA ARG A 106 8.76 6.16 16.93
C ARG A 106 9.55 4.94 16.51
N VAL A 107 10.47 4.46 17.34
CA VAL A 107 11.24 3.23 17.08
C VAL A 107 10.32 2.02 16.91
N VAL A 108 9.24 1.91 17.69
CA VAL A 108 8.24 0.83 17.51
C VAL A 108 7.62 0.89 16.12
N PHE A 109 7.19 2.07 15.66
CA PHE A 109 6.62 2.22 14.31
C PHE A 109 7.65 1.98 13.20
N ASP A 110 8.92 2.35 13.40
CA ASP A 110 10.00 2.04 12.48
C ASP A 110 10.23 0.54 12.34
N VAL A 111 10.20 -0.20 13.46
CA VAL A 111 10.28 -1.67 13.47
C VAL A 111 9.06 -2.29 12.77
N LEU A 112 7.84 -1.83 13.07
CA LEU A 112 6.62 -2.31 12.42
C LEU A 112 6.66 -2.06 10.91
N TRP A 113 7.18 -0.91 10.46
CA TRP A 113 7.33 -0.64 9.01
C TRP A 113 8.28 -1.63 8.33
N GLY A 114 9.34 -2.06 9.03
CA GLY A 114 10.32 -3.04 8.53
C GLY A 114 9.81 -4.48 8.47
N ILE A 115 8.67 -4.80 9.10
CA ILE A 115 8.10 -6.15 9.08
C ILE A 115 7.63 -6.51 7.65
N PRO A 116 8.03 -7.69 7.10
CA PRO A 116 7.52 -8.20 5.83
C PRO A 116 5.99 -8.31 5.84
N SER A 117 5.33 -7.87 4.75
CA SER A 117 3.86 -7.80 4.67
C SER A 117 3.16 -9.15 4.91
N ILE A 118 3.80 -10.25 4.52
CA ILE A 118 3.29 -11.60 4.74
C ILE A 118 3.02 -11.91 6.22
N ILE A 119 3.79 -11.33 7.15
CA ILE A 119 3.62 -11.55 8.60
C ILE A 119 2.30 -10.95 9.07
N TYR A 120 1.90 -9.79 8.56
CA TYR A 120 0.57 -9.22 8.83
C TYR A 120 -0.55 -10.15 8.34
N GLY A 121 -0.36 -10.74 7.15
CA GLY A 121 -1.30 -11.73 6.61
C GLY A 121 -1.42 -12.97 7.49
N ILE A 122 -0.28 -13.55 7.90
CA ILE A 122 -0.27 -14.74 8.78
C ILE A 122 -0.85 -14.41 10.15
N PHE A 123 -0.58 -13.23 10.71
CA PHE A 123 -1.15 -12.81 11.99
C PHE A 123 -2.69 -12.79 11.94
N ILE A 124 -3.27 -12.16 10.93
CA ILE A 124 -4.72 -12.12 10.75
C ILE A 124 -5.28 -13.51 10.39
N LEU A 125 -4.55 -14.32 9.60
CA LEU A 125 -4.94 -15.70 9.32
C LEU A 125 -5.07 -16.53 10.61
N ASN A 126 -4.12 -16.41 11.54
CA ASN A 126 -4.20 -17.09 12.84
C ASN A 126 -5.45 -16.68 13.63
N ILE A 127 -5.80 -15.38 13.63
CA ILE A 127 -7.04 -14.89 14.25
C ILE A 127 -8.27 -15.53 13.58
N LEU A 128 -8.29 -15.61 12.23
CA LEU A 128 -9.38 -16.25 11.50
C LEU A 128 -9.52 -17.74 11.87
N ILE A 129 -8.41 -18.46 11.99
CA ILE A 129 -8.40 -19.88 12.38
C ILE A 129 -8.96 -20.04 13.80
N ILE A 130 -8.48 -19.28 14.78
CA ILE A 130 -8.93 -19.34 16.17
C ILE A 130 -10.42 -18.99 16.28
N THR A 131 -10.91 -18.05 15.47
CA THR A 131 -12.32 -17.64 15.46
C THR A 131 -13.19 -18.49 14.54
N ASN A 132 -12.63 -19.54 13.93
CA ASN A 132 -13.28 -20.42 12.96
C ASN A 132 -13.96 -19.66 11.81
N ARG A 133 -13.30 -18.60 11.32
CA ARG A 133 -13.75 -17.77 10.20
C ARG A 133 -12.92 -18.01 8.95
N ARG A 134 -13.56 -17.85 7.80
CA ARG A 134 -12.88 -17.94 6.50
C ARG A 134 -12.32 -16.57 6.07
N GLY A 135 -11.36 -16.58 5.15
CA GLY A 135 -10.86 -15.39 4.50
C GLY A 135 -12.01 -14.60 3.85
N SER A 136 -11.97 -13.28 3.98
CA SER A 136 -13.07 -12.41 3.58
C SER A 136 -12.58 -10.99 3.25
N LEU A 137 -13.41 -10.24 2.53
CA LEU A 137 -13.17 -8.83 2.23
C LEU A 137 -12.83 -8.03 3.50
N GLY A 138 -13.59 -8.23 4.59
CA GLY A 138 -13.37 -7.55 5.86
C GLY A 138 -12.02 -7.88 6.50
N ALA A 139 -11.60 -9.15 6.44
CA ALA A 139 -10.29 -9.56 6.94
C ALA A 139 -9.15 -8.92 6.10
N GLY A 140 -9.31 -8.86 4.77
CA GLY A 140 -8.39 -8.14 3.89
C GLY A 140 -8.29 -6.65 4.24
N ILE A 141 -9.42 -5.98 4.51
CA ILE A 141 -9.44 -4.57 4.95
C ILE A 141 -8.64 -4.39 6.24
N ILE A 142 -8.87 -5.23 7.26
CA ILE A 142 -8.14 -5.14 8.53
C ILE A 142 -6.64 -5.38 8.34
N THR A 143 -6.28 -6.37 7.53
CA THR A 143 -4.88 -6.68 7.22
C THR A 143 -4.18 -5.49 6.56
N LEU A 144 -4.78 -4.91 5.53
CA LEU A 144 -4.23 -3.75 4.85
C LEU A 144 -4.20 -2.52 5.76
N ALA A 145 -5.19 -2.35 6.64
CA ALA A 145 -5.19 -1.25 7.60
C ALA A 145 -4.00 -1.34 8.56
N LEU A 146 -3.70 -2.52 9.08
CA LEU A 146 -2.54 -2.74 9.94
C LEU A 146 -1.21 -2.56 9.19
N LEU A 147 -1.15 -3.01 7.93
CA LEU A 147 0.04 -2.91 7.08
C LEU A 147 0.44 -1.46 6.79
N GLN A 148 -0.52 -0.60 6.46
CA GLN A 148 -0.24 0.79 6.06
C GLN A 148 -0.11 1.73 7.26
N MET A 149 -0.68 1.38 8.43
CA MET A 149 -0.67 2.25 9.62
C MET A 149 0.74 2.73 10.02
N PRO A 150 1.79 1.89 10.14
CA PRO A 150 3.12 2.36 10.52
C PRO A 150 3.71 3.38 9.53
N VAL A 151 3.46 3.16 8.24
CA VAL A 151 3.93 4.06 7.17
C VAL A 151 3.25 5.42 7.32
N ILE A 152 1.92 5.43 7.41
CA ILE A 152 1.14 6.67 7.50
C ILE A 152 1.48 7.43 8.78
N VAL A 153 1.61 6.74 9.94
CA VAL A 153 2.04 7.35 11.21
C VAL A 153 3.38 8.06 11.03
N ARG A 154 4.32 7.40 10.41
CA ARG A 154 5.69 7.93 10.28
C ARG A 154 5.74 9.17 9.40
N TYR A 155 5.06 9.15 8.24
CA TYR A 155 4.97 10.33 7.38
C TYR A 155 4.22 11.48 8.03
N MET A 156 3.11 11.22 8.75
CA MET A 156 2.36 12.24 9.45
C MET A 156 3.16 12.86 10.61
N ASP A 157 3.86 12.03 11.40
CA ASP A 157 4.71 12.49 12.48
C ASP A 157 5.85 13.36 11.97
N GLU A 158 6.50 12.97 10.87
CA GLU A 158 7.57 13.76 10.25
C GLU A 158 7.06 15.08 9.69
N ALA A 159 5.90 15.07 9.03
CA ALA A 159 5.26 16.27 8.53
C ALA A 159 4.91 17.25 9.66
N LEU A 160 4.38 16.75 10.78
CA LEU A 160 4.07 17.56 11.96
C LEU A 160 5.33 18.08 12.67
N ASN A 161 6.41 17.29 12.69
CA ASN A 161 7.69 17.71 13.27
C ASN A 161 8.41 18.76 12.40
N SER A 162 8.13 18.83 11.10
CA SER A 162 8.69 19.82 10.19
C SER A 162 8.08 21.22 10.32
N VAL A 163 6.98 21.35 11.07
CA VAL A 163 6.31 22.64 11.32
C VAL A 163 7.22 23.55 12.14
N PRO A 164 7.51 24.80 11.68
CA PRO A 164 8.32 25.74 12.42
C PRO A 164 7.76 26.02 13.83
N ASN A 165 8.65 26.06 14.84
CA ASN A 165 8.25 26.31 16.23
C ASN A 165 7.49 27.62 16.42
N GLY A 166 7.80 28.65 15.62
CA GLY A 166 7.09 29.93 15.67
C GLY A 166 5.58 29.84 15.43
N ILE A 167 5.10 28.84 14.68
CA ILE A 167 3.66 28.62 14.48
C ILE A 167 3.02 28.15 15.78
N ARG A 168 3.68 27.23 16.50
CA ARG A 168 3.21 26.70 17.78
C ARG A 168 3.27 27.80 18.88
N GLU A 169 4.38 28.52 18.95
CA GLU A 169 4.58 29.62 19.88
C GLU A 169 3.57 30.75 19.66
N SER A 170 3.29 31.12 18.41
CA SER A 170 2.28 32.11 18.08
C SER A 170 0.88 31.68 18.50
N ALA A 171 0.51 30.41 18.27
CA ALA A 171 -0.76 29.86 18.69
C ALA A 171 -0.93 29.93 20.23
N TYR A 172 0.09 29.49 20.99
CA TYR A 172 0.07 29.58 22.44
C TYR A 172 0.04 31.03 22.95
N SER A 173 0.74 31.95 22.30
CA SER A 173 0.72 33.38 22.66
C SER A 173 -0.67 34.03 22.47
N LEU A 174 -1.47 33.47 21.56
CA LEU A 174 -2.88 33.85 21.36
C LEU A 174 -3.85 33.14 22.31
N GLY A 175 -3.33 32.35 23.26
CA GLY A 175 -4.14 31.61 24.23
C GLY A 175 -4.73 30.29 23.73
N ALA A 176 -4.23 29.76 22.59
CA ALA A 176 -4.70 28.50 22.05
C ALA A 176 -4.40 27.32 23.00
N THR A 177 -5.32 26.39 23.09
CA THR A 177 -5.14 25.10 23.78
C THR A 177 -4.18 24.21 22.99
N ARG A 178 -3.73 23.11 23.61
CA ARG A 178 -2.88 22.10 22.93
C ARG A 178 -3.53 21.56 21.66
N LEU A 179 -4.85 21.31 21.70
CA LEU A 179 -5.58 20.79 20.55
C LEU A 179 -5.65 21.82 19.40
N GLU A 180 -5.97 23.07 19.73
CA GLU A 180 -6.01 24.16 18.73
C GLU A 180 -4.65 24.40 18.10
N THR A 181 -3.58 24.36 18.90
CA THR A 181 -2.18 24.43 18.39
C THR A 181 -1.86 23.24 17.48
N ALA A 182 -2.27 22.03 17.84
CA ALA A 182 -2.09 20.85 17.00
C ALA A 182 -2.87 20.93 15.69
N ILE A 183 -4.08 21.47 15.70
CA ILE A 183 -4.88 21.73 14.48
C ILE A 183 -4.21 22.78 13.59
N ALA A 184 -3.67 23.84 14.18
CA ALA A 184 -2.91 24.86 13.44
C ALA A 184 -1.66 24.24 12.78
N ALA A 185 -0.90 23.44 13.53
CA ALA A 185 0.25 22.70 13.00
C ALA A 185 -0.15 21.74 11.87
N THR A 186 -1.28 21.03 12.02
CA THR A 186 -1.82 20.12 10.99
C THR A 186 -2.11 20.82 9.68
N LYS A 187 -2.69 22.03 9.72
CA LYS A 187 -2.96 22.83 8.51
C LYS A 187 -1.67 23.15 7.73
N TYR A 188 -0.59 23.44 8.45
CA TYR A 188 0.71 23.67 7.84
C TYR A 188 1.33 22.40 7.29
N ALA A 189 1.23 21.29 8.02
CA ALA A 189 1.77 19.97 7.67
C ALA A 189 0.93 19.22 6.61
N LEU A 190 -0.21 19.76 6.18
CA LEU A 190 -1.18 19.08 5.32
C LEU A 190 -0.59 18.45 4.06
N PRO A 191 0.32 19.11 3.29
CA PRO A 191 0.93 18.47 2.12
C PRO A 191 1.69 17.18 2.46
N GLY A 192 2.46 17.17 3.56
CA GLY A 192 3.19 15.99 4.02
C GLY A 192 2.26 14.88 4.55
N ILE A 193 1.17 15.26 5.20
CA ILE A 193 0.13 14.33 5.65
C ILE A 193 -0.52 13.63 4.45
N ILE A 194 -0.90 14.38 3.42
CA ILE A 194 -1.46 13.83 2.18
C ILE A 194 -0.47 12.90 1.50
N ALA A 195 0.80 13.29 1.41
CA ALA A 195 1.85 12.44 0.85
C ALA A 195 1.96 11.11 1.62
N GLY A 196 1.90 11.14 2.96
CA GLY A 196 1.89 9.94 3.79
C GLY A 196 0.70 9.01 3.55
N ILE A 197 -0.50 9.57 3.37
CA ILE A 197 -1.71 8.81 3.04
C ILE A 197 -1.55 8.13 1.67
N LEU A 198 -1.09 8.87 0.66
CA LEU A 198 -0.87 8.33 -0.68
C LEU A 198 0.20 7.23 -0.69
N MET A 199 1.29 7.39 0.08
CA MET A 199 2.33 6.36 0.23
C MET A 199 1.79 5.08 0.89
N GLY A 200 0.99 5.22 1.95
CA GLY A 200 0.32 4.07 2.58
C GLY A 200 -0.65 3.38 1.63
N MET A 201 -1.47 4.15 0.92
CA MET A 201 -2.44 3.65 -0.05
C MET A 201 -1.75 2.92 -1.21
N GLY A 202 -0.67 3.49 -1.78
CA GLY A 202 0.11 2.84 -2.84
C GLY A 202 0.72 1.50 -2.38
N ARG A 203 1.24 1.44 -1.14
CA ARG A 203 1.73 0.19 -0.55
C ARG A 203 0.63 -0.85 -0.42
N ALA A 204 -0.55 -0.47 0.05
CA ALA A 204 -1.70 -1.38 0.18
C ALA A 204 -2.23 -1.85 -1.18
N MET A 205 -2.25 -0.97 -2.18
CA MET A 205 -2.71 -1.30 -3.53
C MET A 205 -1.82 -2.35 -4.20
N GLY A 206 -0.51 -2.35 -3.93
CA GLY A 206 0.45 -3.30 -4.49
C GLY A 206 0.64 -4.58 -3.69
N ASP A 207 0.01 -4.73 -2.51
CA ASP A 207 0.28 -5.87 -1.64
C ASP A 207 -0.52 -7.12 -2.02
N ALA A 208 0.18 -8.18 -2.42
CA ALA A 208 -0.39 -9.50 -2.64
C ALA A 208 -0.16 -10.41 -1.42
N ALA A 209 1.00 -10.31 -0.78
CA ALA A 209 1.48 -11.30 0.18
C ALA A 209 0.64 -11.38 1.46
N SER A 210 0.16 -10.24 1.98
CA SER A 210 -0.69 -10.26 3.16
C SER A 210 -2.14 -10.59 2.84
N VAL A 211 -2.63 -10.14 1.70
CA VAL A 211 -4.04 -10.26 1.31
C VAL A 211 -4.40 -11.67 0.85
N ILE A 212 -3.47 -12.40 0.23
CA ILE A 212 -3.73 -13.77 -0.27
C ILE A 212 -4.21 -14.71 0.85
N PHE A 213 -3.73 -14.54 2.08
CA PHE A 213 -4.12 -15.35 3.23
C PHE A 213 -5.41 -14.89 3.90
N THR A 214 -5.81 -13.65 3.70
CA THR A 214 -6.86 -13.02 4.52
C THR A 214 -8.12 -12.68 3.74
N SER A 215 -8.02 -12.31 2.45
CA SER A 215 -9.19 -11.97 1.65
C SER A 215 -9.95 -13.16 1.08
N GLY A 216 -9.33 -14.36 1.09
CA GLY A 216 -9.91 -15.59 0.56
C GLY A 216 -9.80 -15.74 -0.96
N ALA A 217 -9.17 -14.78 -1.67
CA ALA A 217 -8.81 -14.84 -3.09
C ALA A 217 -9.93 -15.42 -4.01
N GLY A 218 -11.16 -14.99 -3.80
CA GLY A 218 -12.33 -15.55 -4.49
C GLY A 218 -12.45 -15.10 -5.94
N ASN A 219 -12.71 -16.04 -6.86
CA ASN A 219 -12.96 -15.76 -8.28
C ASN A 219 -14.44 -15.40 -8.55
N SER A 220 -15.01 -14.56 -7.73
CA SER A 220 -16.39 -14.08 -7.87
C SER A 220 -16.49 -12.62 -7.45
N MET A 221 -17.54 -11.95 -7.91
CA MET A 221 -17.79 -10.56 -7.52
C MET A 221 -17.87 -10.44 -5.98
N PRO A 222 -17.27 -9.41 -5.37
CA PRO A 222 -17.37 -9.18 -3.94
C PRO A 222 -18.82 -8.88 -3.53
N LYS A 223 -19.40 -9.76 -2.68
CA LYS A 223 -20.82 -9.69 -2.27
C LYS A 223 -21.03 -9.28 -0.80
N GLY A 224 -20.03 -8.65 -0.18
CA GLY A 224 -20.10 -8.18 1.20
C GLY A 224 -18.86 -8.51 2.04
N LEU A 225 -18.78 -7.91 3.22
CA LEU A 225 -17.59 -7.95 4.08
C LEU A 225 -17.19 -9.37 4.54
N SER A 226 -18.16 -10.28 4.67
CA SER A 226 -17.92 -11.66 5.13
C SER A 226 -17.66 -12.65 3.98
N LYS A 227 -17.68 -12.19 2.73
CA LYS A 227 -17.41 -13.03 1.56
C LYS A 227 -15.99 -12.83 1.07
N SER A 228 -15.44 -13.85 0.41
CA SER A 228 -14.11 -13.76 -0.21
C SER A 228 -14.09 -12.71 -1.32
N ALA A 229 -12.93 -12.07 -1.50
CA ALA A 229 -12.69 -11.13 -2.58
C ALA A 229 -11.26 -11.32 -3.11
N ALA A 230 -11.06 -11.12 -4.41
CA ALA A 230 -9.74 -11.05 -5.00
C ALA A 230 -9.29 -9.59 -5.07
N SER A 231 -7.96 -9.35 -5.00
CA SER A 231 -7.35 -8.09 -5.40
C SER A 231 -6.56 -8.25 -6.68
N LEU A 232 -6.28 -7.14 -7.38
CA LEU A 232 -5.43 -7.15 -8.58
C LEU A 232 -4.06 -7.82 -8.34
N PRO A 233 -3.30 -7.46 -7.26
CA PRO A 233 -2.02 -8.13 -7.00
C PRO A 233 -2.15 -9.63 -6.76
N VAL A 234 -3.19 -10.07 -6.04
CA VAL A 234 -3.44 -11.50 -5.79
C VAL A 234 -3.79 -12.22 -7.10
N LEU A 235 -4.63 -11.62 -7.93
CA LEU A 235 -4.96 -12.18 -9.25
C LEU A 235 -3.71 -12.30 -10.12
N ILE A 236 -2.88 -11.27 -10.20
CA ILE A 236 -1.61 -11.29 -10.95
C ILE A 236 -0.74 -12.42 -10.44
N PHE A 237 -0.54 -12.53 -9.13
CA PHE A 237 0.27 -13.58 -8.51
C PHE A 237 -0.21 -14.99 -8.85
N GLN A 238 -1.52 -15.23 -8.83
CA GLN A 238 -2.11 -16.53 -9.10
C GLN A 238 -2.09 -16.90 -10.58
N GLN A 239 -2.24 -15.93 -11.49
CA GLN A 239 -2.47 -16.18 -12.91
C GLN A 239 -1.22 -15.98 -13.78
N ALA A 240 -0.19 -15.27 -13.31
CA ALA A 240 1.01 -14.97 -14.08
C ALA A 240 1.72 -16.23 -14.60
N ASN A 241 1.72 -17.31 -13.84
CA ASN A 241 2.38 -18.58 -14.16
C ASN A 241 1.38 -19.67 -14.62
N SER A 242 0.18 -19.32 -15.04
CA SER A 242 -0.81 -20.27 -15.52
C SER A 242 -0.33 -20.96 -16.83
N PHE A 243 -0.66 -22.24 -16.98
CA PHE A 243 -0.42 -22.99 -18.23
C PHE A 243 -1.30 -22.48 -19.39
N TYR A 244 -2.46 -21.90 -19.08
CA TYR A 244 -3.40 -21.39 -20.08
C TYR A 244 -3.02 -19.98 -20.53
N PRO A 245 -2.78 -19.75 -21.85
CA PRO A 245 -2.42 -18.41 -22.36
C PRO A 245 -3.45 -17.34 -22.05
N SER A 246 -4.74 -17.65 -22.15
CA SER A 246 -5.85 -16.71 -21.85
C SER A 246 -5.84 -16.25 -20.41
N VAL A 247 -5.52 -17.14 -19.45
CA VAL A 247 -5.41 -16.79 -18.02
C VAL A 247 -4.22 -15.87 -17.77
N ARG A 248 -3.08 -16.10 -18.46
CA ARG A 248 -1.93 -15.17 -18.37
C ARG A 248 -2.22 -13.79 -18.97
N GLU A 249 -3.07 -13.73 -19.99
CA GLU A 249 -3.53 -12.46 -20.56
C GLU A 249 -4.30 -11.64 -19.53
N HIS A 250 -5.14 -12.27 -18.69
CA HIS A 250 -5.80 -11.58 -17.57
C HIS A 250 -4.78 -11.00 -16.57
N ALA A 251 -3.69 -11.71 -16.27
CA ALA A 251 -2.64 -11.20 -15.39
C ALA A 251 -1.94 -9.97 -16.00
N TYR A 252 -1.67 -9.95 -17.30
CA TYR A 252 -1.11 -8.78 -17.97
C TYR A 252 -2.08 -7.61 -18.01
N ALA A 253 -3.36 -7.86 -18.28
CA ALA A 253 -4.41 -6.82 -18.22
C ALA A 253 -4.53 -6.24 -16.81
N ALA A 254 -4.52 -7.10 -15.77
CA ALA A 254 -4.56 -6.69 -14.37
C ALA A 254 -3.31 -5.89 -13.97
N SER A 255 -2.11 -6.29 -14.44
CA SER A 255 -0.87 -5.55 -14.21
C SER A 255 -0.90 -4.16 -14.85
N PHE A 256 -1.43 -4.06 -16.07
CA PHE A 256 -1.62 -2.76 -16.73
C PHE A 256 -2.54 -1.86 -15.91
N VAL A 257 -3.72 -2.35 -15.55
CA VAL A 257 -4.69 -1.58 -14.74
C VAL A 257 -4.08 -1.16 -13.40
N LEU A 258 -3.34 -2.06 -12.73
CA LEU A 258 -2.69 -1.76 -11.44
C LEU A 258 -1.63 -0.66 -11.53
N ILE A 259 -0.90 -0.56 -12.65
CA ILE A 259 0.11 0.49 -12.87
C ILE A 259 -0.53 1.86 -13.03
N PHE A 260 -1.77 1.92 -13.56
CA PHE A 260 -2.46 3.18 -13.85
C PHE A 260 -3.49 3.60 -12.77
N ILE A 261 -3.74 2.78 -11.76
CA ILE A 261 -4.51 3.15 -10.56
C ILE A 261 -3.57 3.75 -9.51
#